data_f142f144ee86584f137d15b96f519ab6
#
_entry.id   f142f144ee86584f137d15b96f519ab6
#
_cell.length_a   1.000
_cell.length_b   1.000
_cell.length_c   1.000
_cell.angle_alpha   90.00
_cell.angle_beta   90.00
_cell.angle_gamma   90.00
#
_symmetry.space_group_name_H-M   'P 1'
#
loop_
_entity.id
_entity.type
_entity.pdbx_description
1 polymer ?
#
loop_
_entity_poly.entity_id
_entity_poly.type
_entity_poly.pdbx_seq_one_letter_code
_entity_poly.pdbx_strand_id
1 'polypeptide(L)'
;MNPNKKNIEIIKQFNLSPHPEGGWFREIVRSPNSLIREDGQSRNFITGIYYLLEKDSKSAWHRVKNADEIWIYLRGDPLILWCLDNDNKLIKNLILFVY
;
A
#
# COMPACT_ATOMS: atom_id res chain seq x y z
N MET A 1 1.26 -17.11 8.79
CA MET A 1 2.65 -16.73 8.44
C MET A 1 3.30 -16.05 9.65
N ASN A 2 4.46 -16.52 10.05
CA ASN A 2 5.18 -15.94 11.18
C ASN A 2 6.20 -14.91 10.68
N PRO A 3 6.06 -13.63 11.03
CA PRO A 3 7.06 -12.64 10.66
C PRO A 3 8.39 -12.89 11.40
N ASN A 4 9.50 -12.42 10.83
CA ASN A 4 10.78 -12.50 11.52
C ASN A 4 10.82 -11.53 12.71
N LYS A 5 11.80 -11.69 13.59
CA LYS A 5 11.90 -10.91 14.83
C LYS A 5 11.91 -9.40 14.61
N LYS A 6 12.66 -8.92 13.62
CA LYS A 6 12.72 -7.50 13.28
C LYS A 6 11.38 -6.96 12.82
N ASN A 7 10.67 -7.72 12.01
CA ASN A 7 9.36 -7.33 11.50
C ASN A 7 8.30 -7.38 12.61
N ILE A 8 8.41 -8.30 13.56
CA ILE A 8 7.54 -8.34 14.75
C ILE A 8 7.62 -7.02 15.52
N GLU A 9 8.82 -6.49 15.70
CA GLU A 9 9.00 -5.20 16.38
C GLU A 9 8.32 -4.05 15.62
N ILE A 10 8.46 -4.02 14.31
CA ILE A 10 7.80 -3.01 13.45
C ILE A 10 6.28 -3.13 13.55
N ILE A 11 5.77 -4.35 13.44
CA ILE A 11 4.33 -4.63 13.52
C ILE A 11 3.76 -4.12 14.86
N LYS A 12 4.46 -4.38 15.95
CA LYS A 12 4.04 -3.90 17.28
C LYS A 12 4.16 -2.38 17.39
N GLN A 13 5.28 -1.81 16.97
CA GLN A 13 5.53 -0.37 17.08
C GLN A 13 4.47 0.45 16.34
N PHE A 14 4.10 0.02 15.15
CA PHE A 14 3.13 0.73 14.30
C PHE A 14 1.71 0.17 14.39
N ASN A 15 1.51 -0.83 15.27
CA ASN A 15 0.21 -1.47 15.47
C ASN A 15 -0.42 -1.95 14.14
N LEU A 16 0.37 -2.72 13.38
CA LEU A 16 -0.04 -3.22 12.08
C LEU A 16 -0.88 -4.50 12.21
N SER A 17 -1.78 -4.70 11.27
CA SER A 17 -2.61 -5.89 11.13
C SER A 17 -2.44 -6.50 9.74
N PRO A 18 -2.75 -7.78 9.55
CA PRO A 18 -2.67 -8.39 8.22
C PRO A 18 -3.54 -7.67 7.21
N HIS A 19 -2.97 -7.40 6.02
CA HIS A 19 -3.69 -6.81 4.91
C HIS A 19 -4.36 -7.90 4.06
N PRO A 20 -5.60 -7.69 3.58
CA PRO A 20 -6.30 -8.68 2.76
C PRO A 20 -5.56 -9.13 1.51
N GLU A 21 -4.76 -8.25 0.93
CA GLU A 21 -4.00 -8.51 -0.31
C GLU A 21 -2.56 -8.97 -0.06
N GLY A 22 -2.18 -9.14 1.18
CA GLY A 22 -0.84 -9.53 1.62
C GLY A 22 -0.12 -8.39 2.34
N GLY A 23 0.85 -8.75 3.18
CA GLY A 23 1.54 -7.79 4.02
C GLY A 23 0.77 -7.37 5.26
N TRP A 24 1.24 -6.31 5.88
CA TRP A 24 0.72 -5.77 7.13
C TRP A 24 0.44 -4.28 6.98
N PHE A 25 -0.62 -3.78 7.59
CA PHE A 25 -0.99 -2.37 7.41
C PHE A 25 -1.68 -1.79 8.63
N ARG A 26 -1.74 -0.45 8.67
CA ARG A 26 -2.64 0.31 9.52
C ARG A 26 -3.05 1.57 8.80
N GLU A 27 -4.34 1.88 8.81
CA GLU A 27 -4.82 3.17 8.32
C GLU A 27 -4.41 4.26 9.31
N ILE A 28 -3.74 5.29 8.81
CA ILE A 28 -3.22 6.39 9.61
C ILE A 28 -3.88 7.73 9.30
N VAL A 29 -4.50 7.84 8.13
CA VAL A 29 -5.18 9.05 7.70
C VAL A 29 -6.48 8.67 7.01
N ARG A 30 -7.54 9.36 7.40
CA ARG A 30 -8.81 9.34 6.70
C ARG A 30 -9.39 10.75 6.76
N SER A 31 -9.47 11.43 5.63
CA SER A 31 -10.07 12.76 5.58
C SER A 31 -11.52 12.72 6.07
N PRO A 32 -11.95 13.66 6.91
CA PRO A 32 -13.35 13.75 7.32
C PRO A 32 -14.26 14.21 6.17
N ASN A 33 -13.70 14.80 5.13
CA ASN A 33 -14.43 15.27 3.97
C ASN A 33 -14.58 14.16 2.96
N SER A 34 -15.72 14.08 2.33
CA SER A 34 -16.03 13.08 1.32
C SER A 34 -16.64 13.74 0.08
N LEU A 35 -16.63 12.99 -1.01
CA LEU A 35 -17.28 13.38 -2.24
C LEU A 35 -18.13 12.21 -2.74
N ILE A 36 -19.12 12.52 -3.57
CA ILE A 36 -19.88 11.51 -4.29
C ILE A 36 -19.28 11.40 -5.68
N ARG A 37 -18.81 10.20 -6.04
CA ARG A 37 -18.22 9.92 -7.35
C ARG A 37 -19.32 9.79 -8.41
N GLU A 38 -18.89 9.75 -9.68
CA GLU A 38 -19.81 9.58 -10.82
C GLU A 38 -20.63 8.29 -10.71
N ASP A 39 -20.09 7.24 -10.09
CA ASP A 39 -20.78 5.97 -9.85
C ASP A 39 -21.78 6.03 -8.68
N GLY A 40 -21.96 7.19 -8.05
CA GLY A 40 -22.86 7.39 -6.92
C GLY A 40 -22.31 6.97 -5.57
N GLN A 41 -21.08 6.44 -5.51
CA GLN A 41 -20.48 6.03 -4.24
C GLN A 41 -19.81 7.21 -3.53
N SER A 42 -19.99 7.28 -2.21
CA SER A 42 -19.28 8.23 -1.37
C SER A 42 -17.87 7.72 -1.04
N ARG A 43 -16.90 8.62 -1.12
CA ARG A 43 -15.51 8.33 -0.77
C ARG A 43 -14.89 9.49 -0.03
N ASN A 44 -14.06 9.20 0.96
CA ASN A 44 -13.23 10.22 1.60
C ASN A 44 -12.24 10.78 0.58
N PHE A 45 -11.88 12.06 0.71
CA PHE A 45 -10.94 12.69 -0.21
C PHE A 45 -9.58 12.02 -0.21
N ILE A 46 -9.07 11.66 0.97
CA ILE A 46 -7.77 11.02 1.13
C ILE A 46 -7.86 9.96 2.20
N THR A 47 -7.25 8.81 1.95
CA THR A 47 -6.91 7.82 2.95
C THR A 47 -5.43 7.48 2.84
N GLY A 48 -4.79 7.13 3.93
CA GLY A 48 -3.39 6.74 3.93
C GLY A 48 -3.14 5.59 4.89
N ILE A 49 -2.21 4.74 4.55
CA ILE A 49 -1.82 3.60 5.37
C ILE A 49 -0.31 3.53 5.54
N TYR A 50 0.13 2.99 6.67
CA TYR A 50 1.44 2.34 6.73
C TYR A 50 1.30 0.94 6.14
N TYR A 51 2.27 0.52 5.36
CA TYR A 51 2.27 -0.79 4.74
C TYR A 51 3.64 -1.45 4.89
N LEU A 52 3.65 -2.68 5.38
CA LEU A 52 4.86 -3.49 5.54
C LEU A 52 4.75 -4.74 4.66
N LEU A 53 5.72 -4.92 3.79
CA LEU A 53 5.91 -6.15 3.04
C LEU A 53 7.17 -6.84 3.55
N GLU A 54 7.03 -8.09 3.98
CA GLU A 54 8.17 -8.90 4.39
C GLU A 54 8.87 -9.49 3.18
N LYS A 55 10.10 -9.97 3.40
CA LYS A 55 10.82 -10.73 2.37
C LYS A 55 9.96 -11.89 1.87
N ASP A 56 9.95 -12.10 0.58
CA ASP A 56 9.16 -13.14 -0.10
C ASP A 56 7.63 -12.98 0.02
N SER A 57 7.19 -11.89 0.62
CA SER A 57 5.79 -11.46 0.58
C SER A 57 5.51 -10.59 -0.62
N LYS A 58 4.23 -10.50 -0.98
CA LYS A 58 3.77 -9.61 -2.03
C LYS A 58 2.36 -9.11 -1.74
N SER A 59 2.05 -7.94 -2.26
CA SER A 59 0.68 -7.47 -2.38
C SER A 59 0.08 -8.07 -3.65
N ALA A 60 -1.09 -8.68 -3.54
CA ALA A 60 -1.76 -9.28 -4.69
C ALA A 60 -2.14 -8.22 -5.72
N TRP A 61 -2.22 -8.61 -6.98
CA TRP A 61 -2.72 -7.72 -8.03
C TRP A 61 -4.10 -7.20 -7.67
N HIS A 62 -4.26 -5.90 -7.75
CA HIS A 62 -5.54 -5.24 -7.48
C HIS A 62 -5.65 -3.98 -8.32
N ARG A 63 -6.85 -3.46 -8.45
CA ARG A 63 -7.14 -2.25 -9.19
C ARG A 63 -7.81 -1.23 -8.29
N VAL A 64 -7.26 -0.03 -8.24
CA VAL A 64 -7.89 1.12 -7.60
C VAL A 64 -8.67 1.89 -8.67
N LYS A 65 -10.00 1.89 -8.58
CA LYS A 65 -10.85 2.55 -9.55
C LYS A 65 -11.19 3.97 -9.11
N ASN A 66 -11.09 4.91 -10.03
CA ASN A 66 -11.51 6.30 -9.83
C ASN A 66 -10.78 7.00 -8.67
N ALA A 67 -9.54 6.62 -8.43
CA ALA A 67 -8.68 7.24 -7.44
C ALA A 67 -7.22 7.07 -7.85
N ASP A 68 -6.39 7.97 -7.37
CA ASP A 68 -4.95 7.87 -7.52
C ASP A 68 -4.34 7.23 -6.27
N GLU A 69 -3.20 6.60 -6.46
CA GLU A 69 -2.47 5.94 -5.40
C GLU A 69 -1.01 6.37 -5.42
N ILE A 70 -0.50 6.78 -4.27
CA ILE A 70 0.89 7.22 -4.11
C ILE A 70 1.59 6.26 -3.16
N TRP A 71 2.72 5.76 -3.59
CA TRP A 71 3.60 4.92 -2.77
C TRP A 71 4.81 5.72 -2.34
N ILE A 72 5.03 5.82 -1.04
CA ILE A 72 6.15 6.53 -0.45
C ILE A 72 7.03 5.53 0.29
N TYR A 73 8.30 5.42 -0.13
CA TYR A 73 9.28 4.58 0.54
C TYR A 73 9.69 5.21 1.87
N LEU A 74 9.64 4.45 2.94
CA LEU A 74 10.07 4.89 4.25
C LEU A 74 11.39 4.26 4.67
N ARG A 75 11.48 2.95 4.61
CA ARG A 75 12.72 2.22 4.95
C ARG A 75 12.64 0.76 4.51
N GLY A 76 13.78 0.08 4.54
CA GLY A 76 13.89 -1.34 4.21
C GLY A 76 14.62 -1.56 2.90
N ASP A 77 14.48 -2.74 2.36
CA ASP A 77 15.04 -3.08 1.05
C ASP A 77 14.22 -2.42 -0.07
N PRO A 78 14.82 -2.23 -1.25
CA PRO A 78 14.07 -1.71 -2.40
C PRO A 78 12.84 -2.55 -2.72
N LEU A 79 11.76 -1.89 -3.08
CA LEU A 79 10.49 -2.51 -3.43
C LEU A 79 10.28 -2.42 -4.93
N ILE A 80 9.80 -3.50 -5.53
CA ILE A 80 9.39 -3.48 -6.93
C ILE A 80 7.87 -3.38 -7.00
N LEU A 81 7.40 -2.35 -7.69
CA LEU A 81 5.97 -2.16 -7.96
C LEU A 81 5.71 -2.44 -9.43
N TRP A 82 4.97 -3.50 -9.69
CA TRP A 82 4.54 -3.86 -11.04
C TRP A 82 3.18 -3.24 -11.33
N CYS A 83 3.06 -2.55 -12.44
CA CYS A 83 1.83 -1.91 -12.87
C CYS A 83 1.44 -2.37 -14.27
N LEU A 84 0.13 -2.50 -14.52
CA LEU A 84 -0.41 -2.62 -15.86
C LEU A 84 -1.00 -1.28 -16.25
N ASP A 85 -0.60 -0.75 -17.40
CA ASP A 85 -1.21 0.46 -17.95
C ASP A 85 -2.53 0.16 -18.68
N ASN A 86 -3.16 1.19 -19.24
CA ASN A 86 -4.43 1.05 -19.94
C ASN A 86 -4.34 0.19 -21.21
N ASP A 87 -3.13 -0.02 -21.74
CA ASP A 87 -2.86 -0.87 -22.89
C ASP A 87 -2.42 -2.29 -22.49
N ASN A 88 -2.59 -2.65 -21.21
CA ASN A 88 -2.14 -3.91 -20.61
C ASN A 88 -0.64 -4.14 -20.70
N LYS A 89 0.13 -3.06 -20.82
CA LYS A 89 1.58 -3.12 -20.80
C LYS A 89 2.09 -3.18 -19.38
N LEU A 90 2.98 -4.15 -19.11
CA LEU A 90 3.59 -4.31 -17.79
C LEU A 90 4.72 -3.29 -17.60
N ILE A 91 4.62 -2.50 -16.54
CA ILE A 91 5.62 -1.50 -16.18
C ILE A 91 6.20 -1.87 -14.83
N LYS A 92 7.53 -1.91 -14.77
CA LYS A 92 8.28 -2.17 -13.54
C LYS A 92 8.75 -0.85 -12.94
N ASN A 93 8.39 -0.59 -11.70
CA ASN A 93 8.86 0.56 -10.94
C ASN A 93 9.71 0.10 -9.76
N LEU A 94 10.89 0.67 -9.62
CA LEU A 94 11.73 0.42 -8.46
C LEU A 94 11.54 1.58 -7.48
N ILE A 95 11.05 1.24 -6.28
CA ILE A 95 10.81 2.21 -5.22
C ILE A 95 11.93 2.06 -4.20
N LEU A 96 12.74 3.09 -4.08
CA LEU A 96 13.83 3.15 -3.12
C LEU A 96 14.12 4.61 -2.76
N PHE A 97 14.81 4.78 -1.66
CA PHE A 97 15.26 6.09 -1.25
C PHE A 97 16.69 6.31 -1.77
N VAL A 98 16.90 7.43 -2.46
CA VAL A 98 18.21 7.82 -2.99
C VAL A 98 18.60 9.15 -2.37
N TYR A 99 19.78 9.20 -1.76
CA TYR A 99 20.36 10.43 -1.25
C TYR A 99 21.12 11.18 -2.34
#